data_4a64bdfa6ecee4a381dc9e94e13fff3f
#
_entry.id   4a64bdfa6ecee4a381dc9e94e13fff3f
#
_cell.length_a   1.000
_cell.length_b   1.000
_cell.length_c   1.000
_cell.angle_alpha   90.00
_cell.angle_beta   90.00
_cell.angle_gamma   90.00
#
_symmetry.space_group_name_H-M   'P 1'
#
loop_
_entity.id
_entity.type
_entity.pdbx_description
1 polymer ?
#
loop_
_entity_poly.entity_id
_entity_poly.type
_entity_poly.pdbx_seq_one_letter_code
_entity_poly.pdbx_strand_id
1 'polypeptide(L)'
;MLGAPVDGADEFLTPAALALVVELHDRFAIRREHLLAERQRRQDMVAVGEPLDFLPETAPIRAGEWRCAGPAADVGPRPLLDLAGGLSPTWPNLIAAQRSAAAGPVLLRPRGLHLTEKHLTIDGAPAVAAFVDVGLHLAGAGPEGSPRLALPMLESHLEARLWADLLTWIEVALGRPAGWVTVTVPVETIWAAFETDELLHELRDRAVALSPAWCDYLFSMVKTFRGAGTEYVLPQRAALDGSAPFLQAYSDLLAGTAARRGLGGPGSEAVVTGKDLLDIRSVPLTVTAQGLRSAVEVALEYLVNWLAGTGAVTIAGHPVDLATAELCRSQLWQWRRNRVALDGGRRITGYLVVSELDEATERLADVWADRPGGRELLAGARNLIYDATTALRFTDFISVPAYESMP
;
A
#
# COMPACT_ATOMS: atom_id res chain seq x y z
N MET A 1 15.39 21.41 -5.25
CA MET A 1 14.19 21.36 -4.39
C MET A 1 13.16 22.33 -4.94
N LEU A 2 11.92 21.89 -5.04
CA LEU A 2 10.81 22.62 -5.69
C LEU A 2 9.67 22.94 -4.72
N GLY A 3 9.87 22.95 -3.43
CA GLY A 3 8.82 23.25 -2.44
C GLY A 3 9.09 24.50 -1.63
N ALA A 4 8.06 25.01 -0.94
CA ALA A 4 8.24 26.08 0.03
C ALA A 4 9.17 25.61 1.16
N PRO A 5 10.00 26.49 1.73
CA PRO A 5 10.81 26.16 2.90
C PRO A 5 9.95 25.63 4.04
N VAL A 6 10.38 24.56 4.69
CA VAL A 6 9.75 24.00 5.89
C VAL A 6 10.73 24.09 7.04
N ASP A 7 10.27 24.59 8.18
CA ASP A 7 11.10 24.75 9.36
C ASP A 7 11.71 23.40 9.82
N GLY A 8 13.03 23.38 9.99
CA GLY A 8 13.79 22.19 10.39
C GLY A 8 14.01 21.17 9.27
N ALA A 9 13.69 21.48 8.02
CA ALA A 9 13.98 20.59 6.90
C ALA A 9 15.49 20.38 6.71
N ASP A 10 16.30 21.37 7.01
CA ASP A 10 17.76 21.35 6.94
C ASP A 10 18.40 20.35 7.93
N GLU A 11 17.71 19.99 9.00
CA GLU A 11 18.15 18.95 9.93
C GLU A 11 18.20 17.56 9.26
N PHE A 12 17.34 17.30 8.27
CA PHE A 12 17.20 16.03 7.57
C PHE A 12 17.74 16.08 6.13
N LEU A 13 17.59 17.21 5.45
CA LEU A 13 18.09 17.43 4.10
C LEU A 13 19.57 17.83 4.10
N THR A 14 20.38 17.14 4.88
CA THR A 14 21.82 17.38 4.93
C THR A 14 22.48 17.02 3.61
N PRO A 15 23.63 17.63 3.25
CA PRO A 15 24.37 17.25 2.05
C PRO A 15 24.68 15.75 1.98
N ALA A 16 24.97 15.11 3.11
CA ALA A 16 25.25 13.67 3.18
C ALA A 16 23.99 12.82 2.90
N ALA A 17 22.85 13.19 3.48
CA ALA A 17 21.59 12.49 3.24
C ALA A 17 21.12 12.64 1.79
N LEU A 18 21.25 13.85 1.21
CA LEU A 18 20.91 14.09 -0.19
C LEU A 18 21.86 13.35 -1.14
N ALA A 19 23.17 13.29 -0.84
CA ALA A 19 24.11 12.49 -1.62
C ALA A 19 23.75 10.99 -1.59
N LEU A 20 23.34 10.46 -0.44
CA LEU A 20 22.86 9.08 -0.32
C LEU A 20 21.63 8.85 -1.21
N VAL A 21 20.66 9.77 -1.23
CA VAL A 21 19.47 9.68 -2.09
C VAL A 21 19.84 9.68 -3.58
N VAL A 22 20.78 10.52 -4.00
CA VAL A 22 21.29 10.55 -5.39
C VAL A 22 21.95 9.22 -5.75
N GLU A 23 22.82 8.69 -4.92
CA GLU A 23 23.47 7.40 -5.13
C GLU A 23 22.47 6.23 -5.22
N LEU A 24 21.38 6.27 -4.45
CA LEU A 24 20.30 5.29 -4.58
C LEU A 24 19.64 5.34 -5.95
N HIS A 25 19.43 6.52 -6.49
CA HIS A 25 18.88 6.70 -7.83
C HIS A 25 19.82 6.17 -8.89
N ASP A 26 21.09 6.56 -8.86
CA ASP A 26 22.09 6.14 -9.83
C ASP A 26 22.20 4.61 -9.94
N ARG A 27 22.04 3.92 -8.80
CA ARG A 27 22.20 2.47 -8.71
C ARG A 27 20.94 1.67 -8.99
N PHE A 28 19.79 2.17 -8.54
CA PHE A 28 18.59 1.34 -8.44
C PHE A 28 17.38 1.85 -9.25
N ALA A 29 17.38 3.10 -9.74
CA ALA A 29 16.21 3.65 -10.44
C ALA A 29 15.87 2.89 -11.72
N ILE A 30 16.85 2.55 -12.55
CA ILE A 30 16.63 1.78 -13.79
C ILE A 30 16.05 0.40 -13.48
N ARG A 31 16.60 -0.29 -12.49
CA ARG A 31 16.08 -1.62 -12.09
C ARG A 31 14.66 -1.52 -11.55
N ARG A 32 14.36 -0.48 -10.75
CA ARG A 32 12.99 -0.19 -10.30
C ARG A 32 12.04 0.01 -11.49
N GLU A 33 12.42 0.78 -12.50
CA GLU A 33 11.60 1.01 -13.70
C GLU A 33 11.29 -0.29 -14.43
N HIS A 34 12.26 -1.17 -14.60
CA HIS A 34 12.06 -2.49 -15.19
C HIS A 34 11.07 -3.33 -14.38
N LEU A 35 11.15 -3.31 -13.04
CA LEU A 35 10.23 -4.05 -12.18
C LEU A 35 8.80 -3.49 -12.25
N LEU A 36 8.64 -2.18 -12.35
CA LEU A 36 7.32 -1.57 -12.54
C LEU A 36 6.73 -1.90 -13.93
N ALA A 37 7.54 -1.94 -14.97
CA ALA A 37 7.12 -2.40 -16.29
C ALA A 37 6.71 -3.88 -16.26
N GLU A 38 7.41 -4.71 -15.49
CA GLU A 38 7.06 -6.13 -15.29
C GLU A 38 5.72 -6.29 -14.55
N ARG A 39 5.41 -5.44 -13.55
CA ARG A 39 4.07 -5.40 -12.95
C ARG A 39 2.97 -5.21 -13.99
N GLN A 40 3.16 -4.23 -14.89
CA GLN A 40 2.19 -3.95 -15.94
C GLN A 40 2.05 -5.14 -16.90
N ARG A 41 3.16 -5.74 -17.31
CA ARG A 41 3.14 -6.93 -18.18
C ARG A 41 2.38 -8.09 -17.54
N ARG A 42 2.66 -8.42 -16.26
CA ARG A 42 1.95 -9.47 -15.51
C ARG A 42 0.45 -9.16 -15.40
N GLN A 43 0.11 -7.90 -15.16
CA GLN A 43 -1.27 -7.44 -15.11
C GLN A 43 -1.99 -7.64 -16.45
N ASP A 44 -1.31 -7.34 -17.57
CA ASP A 44 -1.86 -7.52 -18.90
C ASP A 44 -2.08 -9.01 -19.23
N MET A 45 -1.21 -9.90 -18.77
CA MET A 45 -1.37 -11.36 -18.91
C MET A 45 -2.61 -11.88 -18.17
N VAL A 46 -2.83 -11.45 -16.94
CA VAL A 46 -4.06 -11.79 -16.19
C VAL A 46 -5.30 -11.22 -16.88
N ALA A 47 -5.22 -10.02 -17.45
CA ALA A 47 -6.32 -9.39 -18.16
C ALA A 47 -6.75 -10.15 -19.45
N VAL A 48 -5.85 -10.92 -20.06
CA VAL A 48 -6.16 -11.79 -21.20
C VAL A 48 -6.46 -13.25 -20.81
N GLY A 49 -6.57 -13.51 -19.50
CA GLY A 49 -7.03 -14.78 -18.94
C GLY A 49 -5.94 -15.75 -18.52
N GLU A 50 -4.68 -15.32 -18.41
CA GLU A 50 -3.67 -16.17 -17.79
C GLU A 50 -3.97 -16.36 -16.29
N PRO A 51 -3.91 -17.61 -15.79
CA PRO A 51 -4.22 -17.89 -14.41
C PRO A 51 -3.10 -17.32 -13.49
N LEU A 52 -3.52 -16.77 -12.36
CA LEU A 52 -2.61 -16.43 -11.28
C LEU A 52 -2.47 -17.67 -10.37
N ASP A 53 -1.24 -18.14 -10.20
CA ASP A 53 -0.92 -19.27 -9.32
C ASP A 53 0.51 -19.14 -8.80
N PHE A 54 0.91 -20.02 -7.88
CA PHE A 54 2.27 -20.11 -7.38
C PHE A 54 3.26 -20.41 -8.53
N LEU A 55 4.39 -19.69 -8.54
CA LEU A 55 5.39 -19.80 -9.60
C LEU A 55 6.03 -21.20 -9.62
N PRO A 56 5.93 -21.98 -10.71
CA PRO A 56 6.55 -23.33 -10.79
C PRO A 56 8.06 -23.29 -10.63
N GLU A 57 8.73 -22.28 -11.20
CA GLU A 57 10.18 -22.13 -11.20
C GLU A 57 10.77 -21.89 -9.81
N THR A 58 9.98 -21.34 -8.88
CA THR A 58 10.40 -21.09 -7.49
C THR A 58 9.92 -22.16 -6.51
N ALA A 59 9.30 -23.23 -6.98
CA ALA A 59 8.89 -24.36 -6.13
C ALA A 59 10.02 -24.89 -5.21
N PRO A 60 11.30 -24.94 -5.61
CA PRO A 60 12.39 -25.33 -4.72
C PRO A 60 12.57 -24.40 -3.51
N ILE A 61 12.24 -23.09 -3.64
CA ILE A 61 12.29 -22.14 -2.52
C ILE A 61 11.20 -22.49 -1.51
N ARG A 62 9.97 -22.73 -1.97
CA ARG A 62 8.84 -23.09 -1.10
C ARG A 62 9.06 -24.41 -0.37
N ALA A 63 9.66 -25.39 -1.05
CA ALA A 63 9.95 -26.71 -0.50
C ALA A 63 11.24 -26.77 0.35
N GLY A 64 12.10 -25.77 0.27
CA GLY A 64 13.43 -25.75 0.89
C GLY A 64 13.38 -25.56 2.41
N GLU A 65 14.36 -26.17 3.09
CA GLU A 65 14.58 -26.10 4.55
C GLU A 65 15.41 -24.86 4.94
N TRP A 66 14.88 -23.67 4.72
CA TRP A 66 15.54 -22.42 5.08
C TRP A 66 14.68 -21.61 6.08
N ARG A 67 15.33 -20.71 6.81
CA ARG A 67 14.67 -19.82 7.77
C ARG A 67 15.18 -18.40 7.61
N CYS A 68 14.37 -17.44 8.02
CA CYS A 68 14.82 -16.08 8.22
C CYS A 68 15.78 -16.02 9.41
N ALA A 69 16.65 -15.02 9.44
CA ALA A 69 17.59 -14.79 10.55
C ALA A 69 16.86 -14.61 11.90
N GLY A 70 15.58 -14.35 11.82
CA GLY A 70 14.71 -14.18 12.98
C GLY A 70 14.86 -12.80 13.63
N PRO A 71 14.06 -12.53 14.65
CA PRO A 71 14.13 -11.28 15.37
C PRO A 71 15.47 -11.19 16.13
N ALA A 72 16.25 -10.15 15.85
CA ALA A 72 17.24 -9.68 16.81
C ALA A 72 16.56 -9.43 18.18
N ALA A 73 17.32 -9.40 19.27
CA ALA A 73 16.81 -9.34 20.66
C ALA A 73 15.81 -8.20 20.94
N ASP A 74 15.70 -7.19 20.08
CA ASP A 74 14.76 -6.05 20.20
C ASP A 74 13.63 -6.14 19.15
N VAL A 75 12.69 -7.04 19.36
CA VAL A 75 11.46 -7.17 18.56
C VAL A 75 10.21 -6.61 19.23
N GLY A 76 10.35 -5.76 20.21
CA GLY A 76 9.22 -5.06 20.83
C GLY A 76 8.34 -4.34 19.81
N PRO A 77 7.04 -4.13 20.14
CA PRO A 77 6.15 -3.35 19.28
C PRO A 77 6.71 -1.93 19.12
N ARG A 78 6.70 -1.44 17.87
CA ARG A 78 7.11 -0.07 17.54
C ARG A 78 5.94 0.69 16.94
N PRO A 79 5.78 1.98 17.25
CA PRO A 79 4.81 2.81 16.58
C PRO A 79 5.01 2.77 15.06
N LEU A 80 3.95 2.54 14.31
CA LEU A 80 3.98 2.60 12.85
C LEU A 80 4.01 4.06 12.41
N LEU A 81 5.00 4.41 11.62
CA LEU A 81 5.11 5.69 10.92
C LEU A 81 4.92 5.42 9.42
N ASP A 82 3.70 5.55 8.97
CA ASP A 82 3.30 5.24 7.59
C ASP A 82 3.30 6.51 6.74
N LEU A 83 4.27 6.64 5.84
CA LEU A 83 4.43 7.80 4.97
C LEU A 83 3.50 7.80 3.76
N ALA A 84 2.87 6.68 3.43
CA ALA A 84 1.97 6.59 2.29
C ALA A 84 0.50 6.74 2.67
N GLY A 85 0.07 6.04 3.71
CA GLY A 85 -1.34 5.93 4.09
C GLY A 85 -1.68 6.60 5.43
N GLY A 86 -0.81 6.48 6.42
CA GLY A 86 -1.01 7.07 7.75
C GLY A 86 -0.72 8.56 7.83
N LEU A 87 0.07 9.08 6.90
CA LEU A 87 0.32 10.52 6.73
C LEU A 87 0.01 10.89 5.28
N SER A 88 -0.72 12.00 5.11
CA SER A 88 -0.75 12.63 3.79
C SER A 88 0.66 13.11 3.44
N PRO A 89 1.22 12.80 2.26
CA PRO A 89 2.64 13.03 1.95
C PRO A 89 2.93 14.48 1.55
N THR A 90 2.35 15.44 2.27
CA THR A 90 2.75 16.84 2.15
C THR A 90 4.18 17.01 2.64
N TRP A 91 4.92 17.97 2.06
CA TRP A 91 6.30 18.21 2.45
C TRP A 91 6.49 18.48 3.95
N PRO A 92 5.64 19.31 4.61
CA PRO A 92 5.69 19.45 6.07
C PRO A 92 5.47 18.14 6.84
N ASN A 93 4.54 17.29 6.39
CA ASN A 93 4.30 16.01 7.03
C ASN A 93 5.49 15.06 6.91
N LEU A 94 6.15 15.02 5.75
CA LEU A 94 7.35 14.20 5.55
C LEU A 94 8.49 14.63 6.46
N ILE A 95 8.71 15.94 6.63
CA ILE A 95 9.73 16.47 7.56
C ILE A 95 9.35 16.18 9.02
N ALA A 96 8.07 16.37 9.40
CA ALA A 96 7.60 16.02 10.73
C ALA A 96 7.74 14.51 11.04
N ALA A 97 7.52 13.67 10.05
CA ALA A 97 7.72 12.23 10.14
C ALA A 97 9.20 11.86 10.40
N GLN A 98 10.13 12.47 9.68
CA GLN A 98 11.56 12.26 9.92
C GLN A 98 11.96 12.69 11.34
N ARG A 99 11.41 13.79 11.83
CA ARG A 99 11.63 14.26 13.21
C ARG A 99 11.09 13.25 14.24
N SER A 100 9.89 12.71 14.01
CA SER A 100 9.31 11.67 14.87
C SER A 100 10.15 10.40 14.88
N ALA A 101 10.67 10.00 13.73
CA ALA A 101 11.54 8.83 13.59
C ALA A 101 12.90 9.03 14.29
N ALA A 102 13.43 10.24 14.32
CA ALA A 102 14.67 10.57 15.04
C ALA A 102 14.48 10.60 16.57
N ALA A 103 13.25 10.83 17.05
CA ALA A 103 12.95 10.92 18.49
C ALA A 103 12.87 9.55 19.22
N GLY A 104 12.78 8.44 18.48
CA GLY A 104 12.70 7.11 19.08
C GLY A 104 12.51 5.98 18.07
N PRO A 105 12.50 4.72 18.51
CA PRO A 105 12.38 3.58 17.62
C PRO A 105 10.97 3.50 17.01
N VAL A 106 10.89 3.59 15.69
CA VAL A 106 9.66 3.45 14.90
C VAL A 106 9.75 2.27 13.94
N LEU A 107 8.59 1.78 13.49
CA LEU A 107 8.46 0.97 12.29
C LEU A 107 8.10 1.93 11.16
N LEU A 108 9.07 2.28 10.33
CA LEU A 108 8.84 3.16 9.18
C LEU A 108 8.26 2.36 8.02
N ARG A 109 7.09 2.76 7.51
CA ARG A 109 6.55 2.31 6.23
C ARG A 109 6.79 3.42 5.20
N PRO A 110 7.82 3.30 4.35
CA PRO A 110 8.09 4.27 3.30
C PRO A 110 6.99 4.26 2.25
N ARG A 111 6.98 5.23 1.37
CA ARG A 111 6.12 5.20 0.18
C ARG A 111 6.53 4.06 -0.76
N GLY A 112 5.56 3.53 -1.51
CA GLY A 112 5.80 2.41 -2.42
C GLY A 112 6.74 2.76 -3.59
N LEU A 113 7.36 1.72 -4.17
CA LEU A 113 8.27 1.86 -5.31
C LEU A 113 7.63 2.56 -6.53
N HIS A 114 6.31 2.55 -6.66
CA HIS A 114 5.59 3.17 -7.76
C HIS A 114 5.40 4.69 -7.61
N LEU A 115 5.66 5.25 -6.42
CA LEU A 115 5.43 6.67 -6.11
C LEU A 115 6.70 7.51 -6.36
N THR A 116 6.47 8.78 -6.68
CA THR A 116 7.52 9.78 -6.87
C THR A 116 7.40 10.89 -5.82
N GLU A 117 8.52 11.57 -5.56
CA GLU A 117 8.62 12.74 -4.69
C GLU A 117 8.81 14.00 -5.55
N LYS A 118 7.74 14.79 -5.69
CA LYS A 118 7.75 15.94 -6.59
C LYS A 118 8.59 17.14 -6.10
N HIS A 119 8.85 17.24 -4.79
CA HIS A 119 9.62 18.36 -4.21
C HIS A 119 11.15 18.17 -4.36
N LEU A 120 11.61 16.95 -4.65
CA LEU A 120 13.00 16.63 -4.94
C LEU A 120 13.14 16.13 -6.36
N THR A 121 14.04 16.76 -7.13
CA THR A 121 14.35 16.34 -8.50
C THR A 121 15.80 15.90 -8.60
N ILE A 122 16.03 14.85 -9.38
CA ILE A 122 17.35 14.35 -9.76
C ILE A 122 17.38 14.33 -11.27
N ASP A 123 18.34 14.99 -11.87
CA ASP A 123 18.47 15.16 -13.33
C ASP A 123 17.21 15.70 -14.02
N GLY A 124 16.47 16.56 -13.31
CA GLY A 124 15.26 17.19 -13.82
C GLY A 124 13.99 16.34 -13.70
N ALA A 125 14.07 15.10 -13.23
CA ALA A 125 12.92 14.24 -12.98
C ALA A 125 12.58 14.15 -11.48
N PRO A 126 11.30 13.95 -11.09
CA PRO A 126 10.91 13.71 -9.71
C PRO A 126 11.65 12.49 -9.15
N ALA A 127 12.14 12.61 -7.91
CA ALA A 127 12.84 11.53 -7.23
C ALA A 127 11.90 10.35 -6.91
N VAL A 128 12.46 9.15 -6.75
CA VAL A 128 11.69 7.97 -6.28
C VAL A 128 11.38 8.16 -4.80
N ALA A 129 10.09 8.24 -4.45
CA ALA A 129 9.65 8.54 -3.10
C ALA A 129 10.23 7.56 -2.05
N ALA A 130 10.22 6.27 -2.35
CA ALA A 130 10.79 5.24 -1.47
C ALA A 130 12.29 5.46 -1.17
N PHE A 131 13.06 5.91 -2.15
CA PHE A 131 14.49 6.16 -1.98
C PHE A 131 14.74 7.42 -1.15
N VAL A 132 13.91 8.44 -1.32
CA VAL A 132 13.93 9.64 -0.48
C VAL A 132 13.61 9.28 0.96
N ASP A 133 12.50 8.60 1.19
CA ASP A 133 12.02 8.26 2.53
C ASP A 133 13.07 7.44 3.31
N VAL A 134 13.59 6.39 2.68
CA VAL A 134 14.55 5.48 3.31
C VAL A 134 15.93 6.12 3.42
N GLY A 135 16.37 6.85 2.39
CA GLY A 135 17.67 7.54 2.38
C GLY A 135 17.77 8.57 3.50
N LEU A 136 16.75 9.43 3.65
CA LEU A 136 16.70 10.42 4.73
C LEU A 136 16.63 9.77 6.10
N HIS A 137 15.76 8.77 6.27
CA HIS A 137 15.59 8.07 7.54
C HIS A 137 16.88 7.38 8.01
N LEU A 138 17.52 6.62 7.12
CA LEU A 138 18.70 5.85 7.49
C LEU A 138 19.95 6.72 7.63
N ALA A 139 20.07 7.81 6.86
CA ALA A 139 21.15 8.78 7.05
C ALA A 139 21.09 9.48 8.41
N GLY A 140 19.86 9.72 8.93
CA GLY A 140 19.64 10.31 10.25
C GLY A 140 19.70 9.31 11.42
N ALA A 141 19.69 8.02 11.14
CA ALA A 141 19.66 7.00 12.19
C ALA A 141 21.02 6.85 12.90
N GLY A 142 21.00 6.90 14.21
CA GLY A 142 22.18 6.73 15.05
C GLY A 142 22.82 5.34 14.94
N PRO A 143 24.08 5.18 15.36
CA PRO A 143 24.80 3.91 15.26
C PRO A 143 24.22 2.79 16.15
N GLU A 144 23.60 3.13 17.25
CA GLU A 144 23.16 2.19 18.28
C GLU A 144 21.75 1.66 18.04
N GLY A 145 21.00 2.23 17.05
CA GLY A 145 19.67 1.76 16.69
C GLY A 145 19.69 0.60 15.71
N SER A 146 18.63 -0.19 15.68
CA SER A 146 18.33 -1.10 14.57
C SER A 146 17.08 -0.58 13.86
N PRO A 147 17.22 0.18 12.78
CA PRO A 147 16.07 0.68 12.01
C PRO A 147 15.20 -0.48 11.54
N ARG A 148 13.89 -0.27 11.58
CA ARG A 148 12.93 -1.27 11.09
C ARG A 148 12.03 -0.64 10.04
N LEU A 149 11.94 -1.29 8.89
CA LEU A 149 11.09 -0.87 7.79
C LEU A 149 9.94 -1.86 7.57
N ALA A 150 8.76 -1.36 7.24
CA ALA A 150 7.69 -2.16 6.65
C ALA A 150 7.73 -1.92 5.14
N LEU A 151 8.08 -2.93 4.34
CA LEU A 151 8.26 -2.78 2.90
C LEU A 151 6.91 -2.80 2.17
N PRO A 152 6.42 -1.66 1.64
CA PRO A 152 5.05 -1.56 1.16
C PRO A 152 4.88 -2.11 -0.26
N MET A 153 3.68 -2.61 -0.54
CA MET A 153 3.15 -2.86 -1.88
C MET A 153 4.06 -3.71 -2.77
N LEU A 154 4.72 -4.72 -2.19
CA LEU A 154 5.49 -5.68 -2.97
C LEU A 154 4.55 -6.53 -3.85
N GLU A 155 4.92 -6.71 -5.11
CA GLU A 155 4.20 -7.56 -6.06
C GLU A 155 5.05 -8.74 -6.56
N SER A 156 6.36 -8.77 -6.27
CA SER A 156 7.24 -9.90 -6.65
C SER A 156 8.46 -10.03 -5.76
N HIS A 157 9.02 -11.25 -5.72
CA HIS A 157 10.28 -11.51 -5.05
C HIS A 157 11.46 -10.73 -5.65
N LEU A 158 11.38 -10.35 -6.93
CA LEU A 158 12.40 -9.52 -7.57
C LEU A 158 12.41 -8.08 -7.01
N GLU A 159 11.27 -7.58 -6.57
CA GLU A 159 11.20 -6.31 -5.84
C GLU A 159 11.76 -6.46 -4.42
N ALA A 160 11.50 -7.58 -3.76
CA ALA A 160 12.11 -7.89 -2.47
C ALA A 160 13.64 -7.98 -2.59
N ARG A 161 14.16 -8.56 -3.68
CA ARG A 161 15.61 -8.59 -4.00
C ARG A 161 16.15 -7.17 -4.24
N LEU A 162 15.41 -6.30 -4.94
CA LEU A 162 15.81 -4.90 -5.08
C LEU A 162 15.97 -4.24 -3.71
N TRP A 163 15.00 -4.44 -2.81
CA TRP A 163 15.07 -3.92 -1.45
C TRP A 163 16.25 -4.50 -0.65
N ALA A 164 16.50 -5.80 -0.74
CA ALA A 164 17.63 -6.45 -0.07
C ALA A 164 18.98 -5.85 -0.52
N ASP A 165 19.15 -5.69 -1.83
CA ASP A 165 20.36 -5.11 -2.42
C ASP A 165 20.53 -3.65 -2.02
N LEU A 166 19.45 -2.85 -2.09
CA LEU A 166 19.43 -1.44 -1.70
C LEU A 166 19.81 -1.25 -0.23
N LEU A 167 19.21 -2.01 0.67
CA LEU A 167 19.50 -1.92 2.09
C LEU A 167 20.91 -2.40 2.42
N THR A 168 21.39 -3.44 1.77
CA THR A 168 22.78 -3.92 1.91
C THR A 168 23.77 -2.84 1.46
N TRP A 169 23.48 -2.17 0.35
CA TRP A 169 24.33 -1.08 -0.14
C TRP A 169 24.33 0.11 0.82
N ILE A 170 23.17 0.51 1.38
CA ILE A 170 23.07 1.59 2.38
C ILE A 170 23.90 1.25 3.62
N GLU A 171 23.82 0.03 4.12
CA GLU A 171 24.59 -0.43 5.28
C GLU A 171 26.10 -0.24 5.03
N VAL A 172 26.58 -0.64 3.86
CA VAL A 172 27.99 -0.44 3.48
C VAL A 172 28.33 1.04 3.35
N ALA A 173 27.50 1.83 2.68
CA ALA A 173 27.73 3.26 2.48
C ALA A 173 27.78 4.06 3.79
N LEU A 174 26.98 3.65 4.78
CA LEU A 174 26.93 4.27 6.12
C LEU A 174 27.88 3.62 7.12
N GLY A 175 28.70 2.63 6.72
CA GLY A 175 29.62 1.89 7.62
C GLY A 175 28.88 1.10 8.70
N ARG A 176 27.71 0.56 8.39
CA ARG A 176 26.88 -0.24 9.33
C ARG A 176 27.12 -1.74 9.11
N PRO A 177 26.91 -2.56 10.15
CA PRO A 177 27.00 -4.00 9.99
C PRO A 177 25.89 -4.54 9.10
N ALA A 178 26.12 -5.66 8.42
CA ALA A 178 25.11 -6.35 7.64
C ALA A 178 23.92 -6.75 8.52
N GLY A 179 22.69 -6.52 8.04
CA GLY A 179 21.46 -6.75 8.80
C GLY A 179 21.15 -5.69 9.87
N TRP A 180 21.84 -4.55 9.84
CA TRP A 180 21.52 -3.41 10.71
C TRP A 180 20.08 -2.93 10.51
N VAL A 181 19.60 -2.91 9.25
CA VAL A 181 18.20 -2.63 8.93
C VAL A 181 17.42 -3.93 8.91
N THR A 182 16.43 -4.03 9.78
CA THR A 182 15.47 -5.14 9.78
C THR A 182 14.17 -4.77 9.04
N VAL A 183 13.46 -5.78 8.53
CA VAL A 183 12.24 -5.54 7.76
C VAL A 183 11.06 -6.36 8.26
N THR A 184 9.89 -5.75 8.25
CA THR A 184 8.58 -6.41 8.27
C THR A 184 8.07 -6.48 6.83
N VAL A 185 7.49 -7.61 6.44
CA VAL A 185 6.91 -7.81 5.10
C VAL A 185 5.39 -7.85 5.24
N PRO A 186 4.68 -6.74 4.98
CA PRO A 186 3.23 -6.77 4.87
C PRO A 186 2.84 -7.39 3.52
N VAL A 187 1.94 -8.38 3.55
CA VAL A 187 1.41 -9.01 2.32
C VAL A 187 0.18 -8.23 1.87
N GLU A 188 0.41 -7.19 1.12
CA GLU A 188 -0.59 -6.19 0.73
C GLU A 188 -1.23 -6.48 -0.62
N THR A 189 -0.63 -7.38 -1.40
CA THR A 189 -1.12 -7.66 -2.75
C THR A 189 -1.39 -9.14 -2.95
N ILE A 190 -2.34 -9.45 -3.83
CA ILE A 190 -2.60 -10.83 -4.23
C ILE A 190 -1.35 -11.47 -4.86
N TRP A 191 -0.55 -10.69 -5.57
CA TRP A 191 0.72 -11.12 -6.13
C TRP A 191 1.72 -11.56 -5.04
N ALA A 192 1.85 -10.75 -3.98
CA ALA A 192 2.71 -11.07 -2.84
C ALA A 192 2.24 -12.32 -2.09
N ALA A 193 0.92 -12.59 -2.05
CA ALA A 193 0.41 -13.81 -1.45
C ALA A 193 0.91 -15.06 -2.18
N PHE A 194 0.97 -15.04 -3.51
CA PHE A 194 1.51 -16.13 -4.32
C PHE A 194 3.04 -16.26 -4.27
N GLU A 195 3.74 -15.24 -3.81
CA GLU A 195 5.21 -15.21 -3.72
C GLU A 195 5.72 -15.00 -2.28
N THR A 196 4.90 -15.32 -1.26
CA THR A 196 5.23 -15.03 0.15
C THR A 196 6.52 -15.69 0.61
N ASP A 197 6.74 -16.97 0.29
CA ASP A 197 8.00 -17.67 0.60
C ASP A 197 9.17 -17.04 -0.15
N GLU A 198 9.00 -16.72 -1.42
CA GLU A 198 10.02 -16.11 -2.26
C GLU A 198 10.42 -14.71 -1.79
N LEU A 199 9.44 -13.88 -1.41
CA LEU A 199 9.70 -12.57 -0.81
C LEU A 199 10.55 -12.69 0.46
N LEU A 200 10.17 -13.60 1.34
CA LEU A 200 10.94 -13.88 2.57
C LEU A 200 12.31 -14.46 2.28
N HIS A 201 12.46 -15.29 1.25
CA HIS A 201 13.75 -15.87 0.87
C HIS A 201 14.75 -14.79 0.43
N GLU A 202 14.31 -13.80 -0.35
CA GLU A 202 15.16 -12.68 -0.75
C GLU A 202 15.53 -11.77 0.44
N LEU A 203 14.66 -11.67 1.43
CA LEU A 203 14.82 -10.82 2.62
C LEU A 203 15.26 -11.60 3.86
N ARG A 204 15.59 -12.90 3.76
CA ARG A 204 15.79 -13.82 4.90
C ARG A 204 16.80 -13.34 5.92
N ASP A 205 17.83 -12.61 5.50
CA ASP A 205 18.89 -12.14 6.37
C ASP A 205 18.48 -10.92 7.23
N ARG A 206 17.28 -10.35 6.97
CA ARG A 206 16.78 -9.14 7.63
C ARG A 206 15.28 -9.15 7.96
N ALA A 207 14.51 -10.11 7.45
CA ALA A 207 13.09 -10.24 7.75
C ALA A 207 12.87 -10.69 9.19
N VAL A 208 12.06 -9.91 9.93
CA VAL A 208 11.73 -10.17 11.34
C VAL A 208 10.23 -10.40 11.57
N ALA A 209 9.38 -10.05 10.62
CA ALA A 209 7.95 -10.29 10.71
C ALA A 209 7.31 -10.36 9.31
N LEU A 210 6.22 -11.12 9.24
CA LEU A 210 5.26 -11.15 8.15
C LEU A 210 3.93 -10.68 8.70
N SER A 211 3.23 -9.79 8.01
CA SER A 211 1.97 -9.26 8.51
C SER A 211 0.86 -9.22 7.45
N PRO A 212 -0.39 -9.49 7.86
CA PRO A 212 -1.54 -9.30 6.96
C PRO A 212 -1.83 -7.81 6.77
N ALA A 213 -2.42 -7.48 5.61
CA ALA A 213 -2.91 -6.15 5.25
C ALA A 213 -4.20 -6.28 4.41
N TRP A 214 -5.32 -6.46 5.09
CA TRP A 214 -6.59 -6.92 4.49
C TRP A 214 -7.17 -5.97 3.46
N CYS A 215 -7.23 -4.67 3.75
CA CYS A 215 -7.83 -3.71 2.82
C CYS A 215 -6.97 -3.55 1.56
N ASP A 216 -5.64 -3.49 1.71
CA ASP A 216 -4.71 -3.45 0.58
C ASP A 216 -4.80 -4.74 -0.26
N TYR A 217 -4.86 -5.91 0.40
CA TYR A 217 -5.01 -7.20 -0.27
C TYR A 217 -6.29 -7.28 -1.10
N LEU A 218 -7.44 -6.90 -0.52
CA LEU A 218 -8.73 -6.85 -1.21
C LEU A 218 -8.72 -5.81 -2.34
N PHE A 219 -8.16 -4.63 -2.12
CA PHE A 219 -7.97 -3.63 -3.17
C PHE A 219 -7.13 -4.19 -4.31
N SER A 220 -6.04 -4.91 -4.01
CA SER A 220 -5.18 -5.50 -5.02
C SER A 220 -5.90 -6.56 -5.87
N MET A 221 -6.86 -7.30 -5.28
CA MET A 221 -7.71 -8.23 -6.04
C MET A 221 -8.58 -7.49 -7.05
N VAL A 222 -9.24 -6.40 -6.66
CA VAL A 222 -10.02 -5.58 -7.61
C VAL A 222 -9.13 -5.05 -8.71
N LYS A 223 -7.95 -4.53 -8.37
CA LYS A 223 -6.96 -4.01 -9.33
C LYS A 223 -6.49 -5.10 -10.30
N THR A 224 -6.14 -6.28 -9.79
CA THR A 224 -5.61 -7.38 -10.59
C THR A 224 -6.66 -7.96 -11.53
N PHE A 225 -7.87 -8.18 -11.04
CA PHE A 225 -8.94 -8.82 -11.82
C PHE A 225 -9.94 -7.82 -12.43
N ARG A 226 -9.56 -6.55 -12.61
CA ARG A 226 -10.41 -5.49 -13.16
C ARG A 226 -11.00 -5.78 -14.54
N GLY A 227 -10.37 -6.68 -15.31
CA GLY A 227 -10.80 -7.11 -16.64
C GLY A 227 -11.56 -8.45 -16.67
N ALA A 228 -11.61 -9.20 -15.57
CA ALA A 228 -12.13 -10.57 -15.53
C ALA A 228 -13.66 -10.68 -15.42
N GLY A 229 -14.40 -9.59 -15.64
CA GLY A 229 -15.86 -9.60 -15.57
C GLY A 229 -16.40 -9.79 -14.14
N THR A 230 -17.48 -10.58 -14.00
CA THR A 230 -18.18 -10.73 -12.71
C THR A 230 -17.58 -11.77 -11.79
N GLU A 231 -16.60 -12.53 -12.24
CA GLU A 231 -16.03 -13.65 -11.51
C GLU A 231 -15.33 -13.22 -10.21
N TYR A 232 -14.61 -12.08 -10.27
CA TYR A 232 -13.85 -11.55 -9.15
C TYR A 232 -14.44 -10.26 -8.57
N VAL A 233 -15.76 -10.08 -8.70
CA VAL A 233 -16.43 -8.91 -8.10
C VAL A 233 -16.61 -9.14 -6.61
N LEU A 234 -16.05 -8.23 -5.82
CA LEU A 234 -16.15 -8.26 -4.37
C LEU A 234 -17.54 -7.80 -3.89
N PRO A 235 -18.13 -8.43 -2.87
CA PRO A 235 -19.29 -7.91 -2.17
C PRO A 235 -18.92 -6.61 -1.40
N GLN A 236 -19.90 -5.98 -0.77
CA GLN A 236 -19.65 -4.82 0.07
C GLN A 236 -18.66 -5.15 1.21
N ARG A 237 -17.86 -4.16 1.63
CA ARG A 237 -16.82 -4.34 2.65
C ARG A 237 -17.31 -5.00 3.93
N ALA A 238 -18.53 -4.66 4.40
CA ALA A 238 -19.12 -5.25 5.60
C ALA A 238 -19.44 -6.76 5.49
N ALA A 239 -19.42 -7.33 4.30
CA ALA A 239 -19.57 -8.76 4.07
C ALA A 239 -18.22 -9.51 3.95
N LEU A 240 -17.10 -8.78 4.07
CA LEU A 240 -15.73 -9.28 3.95
C LEU A 240 -15.07 -9.19 5.33
N ASP A 241 -15.31 -10.18 6.16
CA ASP A 241 -14.64 -10.34 7.46
C ASP A 241 -13.72 -11.57 7.46
N GLY A 242 -13.03 -11.80 8.58
CA GLY A 242 -12.10 -12.92 8.72
C GLY A 242 -12.71 -14.31 8.58
N SER A 243 -14.02 -14.45 8.49
CA SER A 243 -14.70 -15.72 8.26
C SER A 243 -14.88 -16.06 6.77
N ALA A 244 -14.61 -15.12 5.87
CA ALA A 244 -14.66 -15.38 4.43
C ALA A 244 -13.59 -16.41 4.05
N PRO A 245 -13.96 -17.55 3.38
CA PRO A 245 -13.04 -18.66 3.16
C PRO A 245 -11.73 -18.27 2.47
N PHE A 246 -11.75 -17.41 1.46
CA PHE A 246 -10.54 -16.97 0.77
C PHE A 246 -9.66 -16.05 1.65
N LEU A 247 -10.24 -15.28 2.58
CA LEU A 247 -9.50 -14.49 3.55
C LEU A 247 -8.95 -15.36 4.69
N GLN A 248 -9.65 -16.42 5.05
CA GLN A 248 -9.12 -17.44 5.95
C GLN A 248 -7.92 -18.15 5.30
N ALA A 249 -8.03 -18.54 4.04
CA ALA A 249 -6.91 -19.13 3.29
C ALA A 249 -5.70 -18.19 3.22
N TYR A 250 -5.91 -16.91 2.98
CA TYR A 250 -4.85 -15.91 3.04
C TYR A 250 -4.20 -15.85 4.44
N SER A 251 -5.00 -15.84 5.51
CA SER A 251 -4.49 -15.80 6.88
C SER A 251 -3.71 -17.07 7.24
N ASP A 252 -4.20 -18.23 6.83
CA ASP A 252 -3.56 -19.54 7.03
C ASP A 252 -2.24 -19.65 6.27
N LEU A 253 -2.19 -19.16 5.02
CA LEU A 253 -0.97 -19.08 4.24
C LEU A 253 0.12 -18.28 4.98
N LEU A 254 -0.23 -17.09 5.48
CA LEU A 254 0.72 -16.23 6.17
C LEU A 254 1.18 -16.84 7.50
N ALA A 255 0.24 -17.36 8.29
CA ALA A 255 0.57 -18.00 9.58
C ALA A 255 1.45 -19.24 9.38
N GLY A 256 1.13 -20.10 8.43
CA GLY A 256 1.91 -21.29 8.10
C GLY A 256 3.31 -20.92 7.59
N THR A 257 3.40 -19.93 6.70
CA THR A 257 4.69 -19.47 6.17
C THR A 257 5.55 -18.82 7.25
N ALA A 258 4.99 -17.93 8.08
CA ALA A 258 5.73 -17.29 9.18
C ALA A 258 6.32 -18.34 10.13
N ALA A 259 5.54 -19.34 10.52
CA ALA A 259 6.00 -20.42 11.41
C ALA A 259 7.11 -21.26 10.76
N ARG A 260 6.94 -21.70 9.49
CA ARG A 260 7.97 -22.47 8.77
C ARG A 260 9.28 -21.69 8.65
N ARG A 261 9.19 -20.38 8.41
CA ARG A 261 10.38 -19.53 8.18
C ARG A 261 10.96 -18.90 9.44
N GLY A 262 10.45 -19.26 10.64
CA GLY A 262 11.02 -18.85 11.92
C GLY A 262 10.67 -17.43 12.37
N LEU A 263 9.60 -16.84 11.82
CA LEU A 263 9.13 -15.50 12.18
C LEU A 263 8.14 -15.48 13.36
N GLY A 264 7.90 -16.64 13.98
CA GLY A 264 7.00 -16.77 15.13
C GLY A 264 5.52 -16.83 14.73
N GLY A 265 4.64 -16.76 15.74
CA GLY A 265 3.20 -16.84 15.57
C GLY A 265 2.62 -18.25 15.82
N PRO A 266 1.28 -18.38 15.82
CA PRO A 266 0.61 -19.65 16.15
C PRO A 266 0.79 -20.73 15.10
N GLY A 267 1.23 -20.36 13.89
CA GLY A 267 1.31 -21.28 12.75
C GLY A 267 -0.06 -21.63 12.19
N SER A 268 -0.05 -22.30 11.03
CA SER A 268 -1.21 -23.01 10.46
C SER A 268 -0.69 -24.24 9.73
N GLU A 269 -1.37 -25.37 9.89
CA GLU A 269 -1.10 -26.62 9.17
C GLU A 269 -1.93 -26.73 7.89
N ALA A 270 -2.76 -25.75 7.58
CA ALA A 270 -3.58 -25.73 6.39
C ALA A 270 -2.72 -25.72 5.12
N VAL A 271 -3.05 -26.59 4.19
CA VAL A 271 -2.46 -26.57 2.85
C VAL A 271 -3.29 -25.66 1.99
N VAL A 272 -2.76 -24.47 1.70
CA VAL A 272 -3.43 -23.45 0.91
C VAL A 272 -3.02 -23.56 -0.55
N THR A 273 -4.00 -23.61 -1.45
CA THR A 273 -3.80 -23.62 -2.90
C THR A 273 -4.12 -22.26 -3.50
N GLY A 274 -3.67 -22.02 -4.75
CA GLY A 274 -4.04 -20.81 -5.48
C GLY A 274 -5.55 -20.66 -5.65
N LYS A 275 -6.26 -21.79 -5.80
CA LYS A 275 -7.73 -21.78 -5.88
C LYS A 275 -8.38 -21.26 -4.59
N ASP A 276 -7.85 -21.62 -3.42
CA ASP A 276 -8.39 -21.16 -2.13
C ASP A 276 -8.24 -19.66 -1.96
N LEU A 277 -7.10 -19.09 -2.40
CA LEU A 277 -6.84 -17.65 -2.36
C LEU A 277 -7.76 -16.86 -3.31
N LEU A 278 -8.20 -17.48 -4.39
CA LEU A 278 -9.01 -16.85 -5.44
C LEU A 278 -10.50 -17.15 -5.33
N ASP A 279 -10.95 -17.92 -4.33
CA ASP A 279 -12.36 -18.35 -4.18
C ASP A 279 -13.25 -17.23 -3.62
N ILE A 280 -13.26 -16.09 -4.31
CA ILE A 280 -14.11 -14.93 -3.96
C ILE A 280 -15.59 -15.32 -3.95
N ARG A 281 -15.99 -16.28 -4.80
CA ARG A 281 -17.38 -16.74 -4.91
C ARG A 281 -17.86 -17.54 -3.69
N SER A 282 -16.97 -17.95 -2.80
CA SER A 282 -17.34 -18.51 -1.50
C SER A 282 -18.14 -17.53 -0.63
N VAL A 283 -18.06 -16.23 -0.93
CA VAL A 283 -18.86 -15.18 -0.30
C VAL A 283 -19.96 -14.71 -1.26
N PRO A 284 -21.22 -14.72 -0.87
CA PRO A 284 -22.30 -14.21 -1.72
C PRO A 284 -22.07 -12.76 -2.12
N LEU A 285 -22.24 -12.45 -3.42
CA LEU A 285 -22.13 -11.09 -3.93
C LEU A 285 -23.33 -10.24 -3.45
N THR A 286 -23.21 -9.66 -2.27
CA THR A 286 -24.23 -8.80 -1.67
C THR A 286 -23.75 -7.36 -1.64
N VAL A 287 -24.56 -6.45 -2.20
CA VAL A 287 -24.37 -5.01 -2.11
C VAL A 287 -25.72 -4.37 -1.78
N THR A 288 -25.81 -3.75 -0.61
CA THR A 288 -27.01 -3.03 -0.17
C THR A 288 -26.94 -1.55 -0.58
N ALA A 289 -28.06 -0.84 -0.58
CA ALA A 289 -28.05 0.60 -0.77
C ALA A 289 -27.20 1.31 0.30
N GLN A 290 -27.24 0.83 1.55
CA GLN A 290 -26.40 1.34 2.63
C GLN A 290 -24.92 1.05 2.40
N GLY A 291 -24.57 -0.15 1.89
CA GLY A 291 -23.18 -0.51 1.55
C GLY A 291 -22.60 0.35 0.43
N LEU A 292 -23.41 0.67 -0.58
CA LEU A 292 -23.02 1.60 -1.65
C LEU A 292 -22.75 3.00 -1.09
N ARG A 293 -23.67 3.52 -0.27
CA ARG A 293 -23.53 4.84 0.37
C ARG A 293 -22.30 4.89 1.27
N SER A 294 -22.10 3.89 2.11
CA SER A 294 -20.92 3.83 2.99
C SER A 294 -19.61 3.81 2.21
N ALA A 295 -19.54 3.11 1.07
CA ALA A 295 -18.35 3.10 0.23
C ALA A 295 -18.05 4.49 -0.36
N VAL A 296 -19.08 5.23 -0.78
CA VAL A 296 -18.95 6.61 -1.26
C VAL A 296 -18.49 7.54 -0.14
N GLU A 297 -19.14 7.48 1.03
CA GLU A 297 -18.80 8.32 2.19
C GLU A 297 -17.35 8.10 2.64
N VAL A 298 -16.94 6.85 2.80
CA VAL A 298 -15.56 6.52 3.21
C VAL A 298 -14.55 7.03 2.19
N ALA A 299 -14.76 6.81 0.90
CA ALA A 299 -13.84 7.25 -0.14
C ALA A 299 -13.72 8.78 -0.20
N LEU A 300 -14.86 9.50 -0.16
CA LEU A 300 -14.87 10.98 -0.25
C LEU A 300 -14.32 11.63 1.02
N GLU A 301 -14.83 11.24 2.19
CA GLU A 301 -14.44 11.86 3.46
C GLU A 301 -12.97 11.59 3.79
N TYR A 302 -12.49 10.39 3.50
CA TYR A 302 -11.06 10.10 3.62
C TYR A 302 -10.23 11.00 2.70
N LEU A 303 -10.57 11.05 1.41
CA LEU A 303 -9.77 11.76 0.42
C LEU A 303 -9.70 13.27 0.69
N VAL A 304 -10.79 13.89 1.12
CA VAL A 304 -10.76 15.32 1.44
C VAL A 304 -9.88 15.61 2.67
N ASN A 305 -9.89 14.73 3.69
CA ASN A 305 -8.99 14.86 4.84
C ASN A 305 -7.52 14.62 4.42
N TRP A 306 -7.27 13.66 3.54
CA TRP A 306 -5.94 13.38 3.03
C TRP A 306 -5.37 14.56 2.23
N LEU A 307 -6.17 15.19 1.37
CA LEU A 307 -5.80 16.42 0.65
C LEU A 307 -5.54 17.60 1.61
N ALA A 308 -6.22 17.62 2.75
CA ALA A 308 -6.01 18.60 3.83
C ALA A 308 -4.79 18.29 4.73
N GLY A 309 -4.03 17.24 4.44
CA GLY A 309 -2.83 16.89 5.20
C GLY A 309 -3.02 15.82 6.29
N THR A 310 -4.20 15.19 6.39
CA THR A 310 -4.51 14.20 7.43
C THR A 310 -4.69 12.82 6.81
N GLY A 311 -3.77 11.88 7.07
CA GLY A 311 -3.78 10.54 6.46
C GLY A 311 -4.47 9.44 7.28
N ALA A 312 -4.81 9.68 8.54
CA ALA A 312 -5.57 8.75 9.37
C ALA A 312 -6.77 9.47 9.98
N VAL A 313 -7.97 8.98 9.73
CA VAL A 313 -9.23 9.62 10.13
C VAL A 313 -10.19 8.62 10.76
N THR A 314 -11.16 9.11 11.53
CA THR A 314 -12.28 8.30 12.02
C THR A 314 -13.54 8.69 11.25
N ILE A 315 -14.12 7.75 10.52
CA ILE A 315 -15.35 7.94 9.74
C ILE A 315 -16.42 7.00 10.29
N ALA A 316 -17.58 7.54 10.62
CA ALA A 316 -18.68 6.77 11.23
C ALA A 316 -18.24 5.92 12.46
N GLY A 317 -17.31 6.43 13.26
CA GLY A 317 -16.79 5.75 14.46
C GLY A 317 -15.71 4.69 14.20
N HIS A 318 -15.27 4.51 12.96
CA HIS A 318 -14.24 3.53 12.58
C HIS A 318 -12.97 4.23 12.08
N PRO A 319 -11.78 3.71 12.44
CA PRO A 319 -10.54 4.19 11.85
C PRO A 319 -10.50 3.85 10.36
N VAL A 320 -10.12 4.81 9.56
CA VAL A 320 -10.00 4.70 8.09
C VAL A 320 -8.63 5.21 7.68
N ASP A 321 -7.98 4.44 6.85
CA ASP A 321 -6.69 4.71 6.21
C ASP A 321 -6.82 4.74 4.68
N LEU A 322 -5.72 4.98 3.99
CA LEU A 322 -5.68 5.02 2.53
C LEU A 322 -6.12 3.67 1.92
N ALA A 323 -5.71 2.54 2.52
CA ALA A 323 -6.06 1.21 2.03
C ALA A 323 -7.58 0.98 2.03
N THR A 324 -8.25 1.41 3.10
CA THR A 324 -9.71 1.34 3.22
C THR A 324 -10.41 2.22 2.18
N ALA A 325 -9.91 3.43 1.95
CA ALA A 325 -10.47 4.34 0.95
C ALA A 325 -10.25 3.83 -0.48
N GLU A 326 -9.06 3.29 -0.78
CA GLU A 326 -8.75 2.66 -2.07
C GLU A 326 -9.63 1.44 -2.34
N LEU A 327 -9.87 0.61 -1.33
CA LEU A 327 -10.80 -0.52 -1.44
C LEU A 327 -12.21 -0.01 -1.77
N CYS A 328 -12.75 0.94 -1.01
CA CYS A 328 -14.10 1.47 -1.20
C CYS A 328 -14.27 2.06 -2.61
N ARG A 329 -13.36 2.95 -3.05
CA ARG A 329 -13.48 3.55 -4.40
C ARG A 329 -13.30 2.51 -5.50
N SER A 330 -12.48 1.49 -5.31
CA SER A 330 -12.29 0.42 -6.29
C SER A 330 -13.51 -0.48 -6.39
N GLN A 331 -14.20 -0.77 -5.28
CA GLN A 331 -15.49 -1.47 -5.26
C GLN A 331 -16.56 -0.67 -6.01
N LEU A 332 -16.64 0.65 -5.83
CA LEU A 332 -17.57 1.52 -6.57
C LEU A 332 -17.35 1.40 -8.09
N TRP A 333 -16.10 1.46 -8.54
CA TRP A 333 -15.76 1.26 -9.95
C TRP A 333 -16.15 -0.13 -10.43
N GLN A 334 -15.83 -1.18 -9.69
CA GLN A 334 -16.07 -2.57 -10.02
C GLN A 334 -17.58 -2.88 -10.11
N TRP A 335 -18.37 -2.42 -9.11
CA TRP A 335 -19.82 -2.63 -9.09
C TRP A 335 -20.50 -1.91 -10.24
N ARG A 336 -20.12 -0.66 -10.51
CA ARG A 336 -20.62 0.10 -11.66
C ARG A 336 -20.28 -0.60 -12.99
N ARG A 337 -19.02 -0.98 -13.14
CA ARG A 337 -18.52 -1.62 -14.36
C ARG A 337 -19.27 -2.90 -14.69
N ASN A 338 -19.54 -3.71 -13.69
CA ASN A 338 -20.21 -4.99 -13.80
C ASN A 338 -21.74 -4.88 -13.62
N ARG A 339 -22.30 -3.69 -13.45
CA ARG A 339 -23.73 -3.44 -13.24
C ARG A 339 -24.32 -4.33 -12.14
N VAL A 340 -23.61 -4.45 -11.01
CA VAL A 340 -24.05 -5.23 -9.86
C VAL A 340 -25.42 -4.75 -9.40
N ALA A 341 -26.29 -5.67 -9.04
CA ALA A 341 -27.60 -5.33 -8.48
C ALA A 341 -27.49 -5.11 -6.97
N LEU A 342 -28.12 -4.06 -6.46
CA LEU A 342 -28.40 -3.92 -5.04
C LEU A 342 -29.39 -5.01 -4.59
N ASP A 343 -29.45 -5.25 -3.29
CA ASP A 343 -30.41 -6.17 -2.65
C ASP A 343 -31.88 -5.93 -3.06
N GLY A 344 -32.24 -4.67 -3.33
CA GLY A 344 -33.56 -4.28 -3.88
C GLY A 344 -33.69 -4.44 -5.41
N GLY A 345 -32.75 -5.08 -6.11
CA GLY A 345 -32.78 -5.34 -7.55
C GLY A 345 -32.37 -4.16 -8.44
N ARG A 346 -32.20 -2.96 -7.91
CA ARG A 346 -31.73 -1.78 -8.66
C ARG A 346 -30.25 -1.97 -9.05
N ARG A 347 -29.91 -1.79 -10.33
CA ARG A 347 -28.53 -1.92 -10.79
C ARG A 347 -27.69 -0.68 -10.48
N ILE A 348 -26.46 -0.91 -10.05
CA ILE A 348 -25.48 0.16 -9.83
C ILE A 348 -25.01 0.67 -11.18
N THR A 349 -25.33 1.92 -11.46
CA THR A 349 -24.97 2.65 -12.68
C THR A 349 -24.08 3.84 -12.35
N GLY A 350 -23.44 4.45 -13.36
CA GLY A 350 -22.70 5.69 -13.16
C GLY A 350 -23.56 6.80 -12.56
N TYR A 351 -24.81 6.92 -13.02
CA TYR A 351 -25.75 7.89 -12.46
C TYR A 351 -26.00 7.67 -10.96
N LEU A 352 -26.20 6.41 -10.53
CA LEU A 352 -26.43 6.11 -9.11
C LEU A 352 -25.20 6.43 -8.26
N VAL A 353 -24.00 6.06 -8.72
CA VAL A 353 -22.75 6.39 -8.00
C VAL A 353 -22.57 7.89 -7.87
N VAL A 354 -22.82 8.64 -8.95
CA VAL A 354 -22.68 10.11 -8.96
C VAL A 354 -23.72 10.75 -8.05
N SER A 355 -24.97 10.28 -8.06
CA SER A 355 -26.03 10.79 -7.16
C SER A 355 -25.64 10.62 -5.69
N GLU A 356 -25.14 9.44 -5.29
CA GLU A 356 -24.69 9.20 -3.91
C GLU A 356 -23.45 10.05 -3.56
N LEU A 357 -22.57 10.30 -4.55
CA LEU A 357 -21.39 11.15 -4.37
C LEU A 357 -21.79 12.63 -4.17
N ASP A 358 -22.76 13.12 -4.93
CA ASP A 358 -23.27 14.48 -4.80
C ASP A 358 -23.95 14.67 -3.43
N GLU A 359 -24.80 13.72 -3.02
CA GLU A 359 -25.44 13.74 -1.70
C GLU A 359 -24.39 13.68 -0.55
N ALA A 360 -23.33 12.88 -0.68
CA ALA A 360 -22.25 12.84 0.31
C ALA A 360 -21.48 14.17 0.35
N THR A 361 -21.26 14.79 -0.81
CA THR A 361 -20.61 16.10 -0.91
C THR A 361 -21.43 17.19 -0.23
N GLU A 362 -22.75 17.20 -0.45
CA GLU A 362 -23.66 18.15 0.22
C GLU A 362 -23.64 18.00 1.74
N ARG A 363 -23.62 16.76 2.25
CA ARG A 363 -23.52 16.51 3.71
C ARG A 363 -22.21 17.02 4.33
N LEU A 364 -21.12 17.05 3.57
CA LEU A 364 -19.83 17.54 4.03
C LEU A 364 -19.61 19.03 3.80
N ALA A 365 -20.45 19.68 2.97
CA ALA A 365 -20.23 21.04 2.51
C ALA A 365 -20.11 22.06 3.66
N ASP A 366 -21.01 22.00 4.65
CA ASP A 366 -21.00 22.93 5.78
C ASP A 366 -19.76 22.73 6.67
N VAL A 367 -19.40 21.46 6.93
CA VAL A 367 -18.22 21.10 7.76
C VAL A 367 -16.92 21.58 7.14
N TRP A 368 -16.84 21.56 5.81
CA TRP A 368 -15.64 21.95 5.08
C TRP A 368 -15.62 23.44 4.71
N ALA A 369 -16.78 24.10 4.63
CA ALA A 369 -16.87 25.54 4.33
C ALA A 369 -16.14 26.41 5.35
N ASP A 370 -16.11 26.00 6.62
CA ASP A 370 -15.48 26.73 7.73
C ASP A 370 -13.96 26.51 7.83
N ARG A 371 -13.39 25.61 7.00
CA ARG A 371 -11.96 25.30 6.98
C ARG A 371 -11.24 26.11 5.90
N PRO A 372 -9.98 26.54 6.13
CA PRO A 372 -9.18 27.22 5.10
C PRO A 372 -9.06 26.36 3.83
N GLY A 373 -9.50 26.90 2.68
CA GLY A 373 -9.49 26.16 1.41
C GLY A 373 -10.45 24.96 1.36
N GLY A 374 -11.34 24.80 2.34
CA GLY A 374 -12.11 23.58 2.53
C GLY A 374 -13.10 23.29 1.39
N ARG A 375 -13.67 24.31 0.76
CA ARG A 375 -14.57 24.15 -0.39
C ARG A 375 -13.81 23.62 -1.62
N GLU A 376 -12.63 24.15 -1.87
CA GLU A 376 -11.75 23.73 -2.96
C GLU A 376 -11.24 22.30 -2.74
N LEU A 377 -10.86 21.96 -1.51
CA LEU A 377 -10.43 20.61 -1.13
C LEU A 377 -11.57 19.59 -1.31
N LEU A 378 -12.78 19.91 -0.85
CA LEU A 378 -13.95 19.04 -1.02
C LEU A 378 -14.31 18.87 -2.50
N ALA A 379 -14.30 19.95 -3.28
CA ALA A 379 -14.53 19.88 -4.72
C ALA A 379 -13.44 19.05 -5.44
N GLY A 380 -12.19 19.22 -5.08
CA GLY A 380 -11.06 18.43 -5.58
C GLY A 380 -11.23 16.95 -5.27
N ALA A 381 -11.51 16.58 -4.02
CA ALA A 381 -11.75 15.21 -3.61
C ALA A 381 -12.95 14.59 -4.35
N ARG A 382 -14.06 15.31 -4.45
CA ARG A 382 -15.25 14.88 -5.21
C ARG A 382 -14.90 14.59 -6.67
N ASN A 383 -14.15 15.48 -7.33
CA ASN A 383 -13.76 15.28 -8.73
C ASN A 383 -12.84 14.06 -8.92
N LEU A 384 -11.86 13.87 -8.04
CA LEU A 384 -10.98 12.69 -8.06
C LEU A 384 -11.76 11.39 -7.89
N ILE A 385 -12.71 11.34 -6.94
CA ILE A 385 -13.58 10.15 -6.76
C ILE A 385 -14.48 9.95 -7.98
N TYR A 386 -15.08 11.04 -8.52
CA TYR A 386 -15.87 10.97 -9.73
C TYR A 386 -15.08 10.35 -10.88
N ASP A 387 -13.90 10.90 -11.18
CA ASP A 387 -13.05 10.41 -12.26
C ASP A 387 -12.65 8.95 -12.05
N ALA A 388 -12.16 8.59 -10.84
CA ALA A 388 -11.72 7.25 -10.53
C ALA A 388 -12.85 6.20 -10.59
N THR A 389 -14.11 6.60 -10.26
CA THR A 389 -15.25 5.66 -10.23
C THR A 389 -16.01 5.61 -11.55
N THR A 390 -15.98 6.66 -12.37
CA THR A 390 -16.72 6.72 -13.65
C THR A 390 -15.87 6.40 -14.89
N ALA A 391 -14.54 6.44 -14.77
CA ALA A 391 -13.63 6.13 -15.87
C ALA A 391 -13.86 4.73 -16.47
N LEU A 392 -13.61 4.58 -17.77
CA LEU A 392 -13.63 3.28 -18.46
C LEU A 392 -12.45 2.40 -18.04
N ARG A 393 -11.28 3.01 -17.87
CA ARG A 393 -10.08 2.34 -17.36
C ARG A 393 -10.01 2.51 -15.86
N PHE A 394 -9.54 1.46 -15.18
CA PHE A 394 -9.32 1.50 -13.75
C PHE A 394 -8.14 2.44 -13.42
N THR A 395 -8.33 3.30 -12.43
CA THR A 395 -7.25 4.12 -11.85
C THR A 395 -6.49 3.26 -10.86
N ASP A 396 -5.23 2.99 -11.10
CA ASP A 396 -4.45 2.05 -10.28
C ASP A 396 -4.36 2.48 -8.81
N PHE A 397 -4.09 3.77 -8.56
CA PHE A 397 -4.10 4.37 -7.23
C PHE A 397 -4.66 5.78 -7.28
N ILE A 398 -5.66 6.09 -6.45
CA ILE A 398 -6.21 7.45 -6.36
C ILE A 398 -5.22 8.43 -5.71
N SER A 399 -4.32 7.90 -4.89
CA SER A 399 -3.27 8.69 -4.24
C SER A 399 -2.31 9.34 -5.24
N VAL A 400 -2.12 8.78 -6.44
CA VAL A 400 -1.24 9.36 -7.46
C VAL A 400 -1.81 10.69 -7.99
N PRO A 401 -2.98 10.76 -8.65
CA PRO A 401 -3.53 12.03 -9.10
C PRO A 401 -3.88 12.97 -7.94
N ALA A 402 -4.21 12.45 -6.76
CA ALA A 402 -4.44 13.26 -5.59
C ALA A 402 -3.15 13.96 -5.13
N TYR A 403 -2.02 13.25 -5.08
CA TYR A 403 -0.71 13.83 -4.75
C TYR A 403 -0.27 14.89 -5.76
N GLU A 404 -0.51 14.66 -7.04
CA GLU A 404 -0.20 15.63 -8.10
C GLU A 404 -0.99 16.95 -7.94
N SER A 405 -2.21 16.87 -7.40
CA SER A 405 -3.08 18.04 -7.17
C SER A 405 -2.72 18.85 -5.92
N MET A 406 -1.93 18.28 -5.01
CA MET A 406 -1.46 18.99 -3.81
C MET A 406 -0.41 20.06 -4.16
N PRO A 407 -0.27 21.14 -3.35
CA PRO A 407 0.77 22.15 -3.55
C PRO A 407 2.20 21.61 -3.38
#